data_469342769c520dd4fcbc90cf28fdcb59
#
_entry.id   469342769c520dd4fcbc90cf28fdcb59
#
_cell.length_a   1.000
_cell.length_b   1.000
_cell.length_c   1.000
_cell.angle_alpha   90.00
_cell.angle_beta   90.00
_cell.angle_gamma   90.00
#
_symmetry.space_group_name_H-M   'P 1'
#
loop_
_entity.id
_entity.type
_entity.pdbx_description
1 polymer ?
#
loop_
_entity_poly.entity_id
_entity_poly.type
_entity_poly.pdbx_seq_one_letter_code
_entity_poly.pdbx_strand_id
1 'polypeptide(L)'
;MIIVQYKKQYDDNAAKRKKEKGLTEDEYLSGMKKTDKFIPVITIVIYYGEKPWDGAVSLHGMLNIPKAMETFVNDYKIHLVEAGKNNLVLHNVNNQDLFNLLEILLSRSGRTDGKKEKAIDYTRKHKVDKAVIMTVAGTMNGKIDYNELIGEGEKGMVSVFQETWNEGEAKGIIEMGNDFGLSEEDILARLQKKLNVSLQKAQEYLYAYRKQNA
;
A
#
# COMPACT_ATOMS: atom_id res chain seq x y z
N MET A 1 -9.09 -4.48 11.62
CA MET A 1 -8.85 -5.25 10.36
C MET A 1 -8.78 -6.77 10.62
N ILE A 2 -7.98 -7.29 11.53
CA ILE A 2 -7.87 -8.74 11.84
C ILE A 2 -9.20 -9.34 12.30
N ILE A 3 -9.90 -8.68 13.24
CA ILE A 3 -11.21 -9.11 13.74
C ILE A 3 -12.23 -9.25 12.60
N VAL A 4 -12.21 -8.33 11.62
CA VAL A 4 -13.10 -8.38 10.46
C VAL A 4 -12.84 -9.62 9.60
N GLN A 5 -11.57 -10.03 9.44
CA GLN A 5 -11.22 -11.23 8.67
C GLN A 5 -11.67 -12.52 9.37
N TYR A 6 -11.51 -12.62 10.68
CA TYR A 6 -12.01 -13.77 11.43
C TYR A 6 -13.53 -13.78 11.48
N LYS A 7 -14.18 -12.62 11.65
CA LYS A 7 -15.63 -12.51 11.58
C LYS A 7 -16.15 -12.98 10.23
N LYS A 8 -15.52 -12.59 9.12
CA LYS A 8 -15.92 -13.06 7.78
C LYS A 8 -15.82 -14.58 7.67
N GLN A 9 -14.72 -15.19 8.13
CA GLN A 9 -14.55 -16.65 8.12
C GLN A 9 -15.65 -17.33 8.95
N TYR A 10 -15.98 -16.77 10.11
CA TYR A 10 -17.10 -17.26 10.94
C TYR A 10 -18.44 -17.16 10.21
N ASP A 11 -18.76 -16.00 9.64
CA ASP A 11 -20.03 -15.77 8.93
C ASP A 11 -20.17 -16.73 7.72
N ASP A 12 -19.08 -16.95 6.98
CA ASP A 12 -19.03 -17.90 5.84
C ASP A 12 -19.27 -19.35 6.31
N ASN A 13 -18.69 -19.75 7.44
CA ASN A 13 -18.92 -21.07 8.03
C ASN A 13 -20.35 -21.22 8.53
N ALA A 14 -20.85 -20.25 9.27
CA ALA A 14 -22.25 -20.27 9.78
C ALA A 14 -23.26 -20.36 8.64
N ALA A 15 -23.04 -19.64 7.52
CA ALA A 15 -23.89 -19.71 6.34
C ALA A 15 -23.92 -21.12 5.69
N LYS A 16 -22.74 -21.80 5.67
CA LYS A 16 -22.64 -23.19 5.19
C LYS A 16 -23.39 -24.15 6.11
N ARG A 17 -23.25 -23.99 7.45
CA ARG A 17 -23.89 -24.86 8.45
C ARG A 17 -25.42 -24.83 8.37
N LYS A 18 -26.03 -23.67 8.11
CA LYS A 18 -27.49 -23.56 7.95
C LYS A 18 -28.08 -24.48 6.87
N LYS A 19 -27.26 -24.94 5.93
CA LYS A 19 -27.66 -25.84 4.82
C LYS A 19 -27.25 -27.30 5.08
N GLU A 20 -26.49 -27.57 6.13
CA GLU A 20 -25.96 -28.89 6.43
C GLU A 20 -26.93 -29.71 7.25
N LYS A 21 -27.05 -31.02 6.95
CA LYS A 21 -27.90 -31.96 7.70
C LYS A 21 -27.06 -32.71 8.74
N GLY A 22 -27.68 -33.10 9.86
CA GLY A 22 -27.01 -33.91 10.88
C GLY A 22 -26.14 -33.13 11.86
N LEU A 23 -26.37 -31.83 11.98
CA LEU A 23 -25.76 -30.99 13.02
C LEU A 23 -26.40 -31.29 14.38
N THR A 24 -25.60 -31.19 15.45
CA THR A 24 -26.14 -31.08 16.80
C THR A 24 -26.84 -29.73 16.99
N GLU A 25 -27.69 -29.62 18.03
CA GLU A 25 -28.34 -28.35 18.36
C GLU A 25 -27.34 -27.25 18.64
N ASP A 26 -26.26 -27.53 19.40
CA ASP A 26 -25.18 -26.58 19.72
C ASP A 26 -24.43 -26.11 18.45
N GLU A 27 -24.13 -27.04 17.52
CA GLU A 27 -23.47 -26.71 16.25
C GLU A 27 -24.34 -25.84 15.33
N TYR A 28 -25.66 -26.13 15.36
CA TYR A 28 -26.62 -25.32 14.59
C TYR A 28 -26.76 -23.90 15.17
N LEU A 29 -26.87 -23.78 16.48
CA LEU A 29 -27.00 -22.48 17.17
C LEU A 29 -25.72 -21.66 17.11
N SER A 30 -24.56 -22.31 17.33
CA SER A 30 -23.27 -21.61 17.28
C SER A 30 -22.78 -21.32 15.85
N GLY A 31 -23.31 -22.04 14.85
CA GLY A 31 -22.80 -21.99 13.47
C GLY A 31 -21.41 -22.60 13.29
N MET A 32 -20.90 -23.33 14.29
CA MET A 32 -19.55 -23.90 14.30
C MET A 32 -19.53 -25.35 14.78
N LYS A 33 -18.62 -26.15 14.20
CA LYS A 33 -18.27 -27.48 14.69
C LYS A 33 -16.97 -27.42 15.51
N LYS A 34 -16.79 -28.36 16.44
CA LYS A 34 -15.54 -28.52 17.19
C LYS A 34 -14.31 -28.74 16.29
N THR A 35 -14.55 -29.28 15.09
CA THR A 35 -13.51 -29.57 14.10
C THR A 35 -13.19 -28.38 13.20
N ASP A 36 -13.96 -27.31 13.25
CA ASP A 36 -13.74 -26.14 12.40
C ASP A 36 -12.42 -25.46 12.77
N LYS A 37 -11.68 -25.06 11.76
CA LYS A 37 -10.42 -24.33 11.87
C LYS A 37 -10.52 -23.04 11.07
N PHE A 38 -10.00 -21.96 11.65
CA PHE A 38 -9.83 -20.70 10.94
C PHE A 38 -8.46 -20.66 10.26
N ILE A 39 -8.43 -20.03 9.09
CA ILE A 39 -7.18 -19.69 8.41
C ILE A 39 -6.54 -18.53 9.19
N PRO A 40 -5.27 -18.67 9.60
CA PRO A 40 -4.60 -17.63 10.37
C PRO A 40 -4.49 -16.34 9.56
N VAL A 41 -4.74 -15.21 10.22
CA VAL A 41 -4.57 -13.87 9.66
C VAL A 41 -3.27 -13.30 10.19
N ILE A 42 -2.35 -12.99 9.30
CA ILE A 42 -1.08 -12.34 9.63
C ILE A 42 -1.09 -10.91 9.10
N THR A 43 -0.45 -10.00 9.84
CA THR A 43 -0.30 -8.60 9.41
C THR A 43 1.14 -8.36 9.00
N ILE A 44 1.35 -8.01 7.73
CA ILE A 44 2.63 -7.59 7.18
C ILE A 44 2.57 -6.09 6.95
N VAL A 45 3.54 -5.36 7.48
CA VAL A 45 3.71 -3.92 7.27
C VAL A 45 4.97 -3.70 6.46
N ILE A 46 4.84 -3.14 5.26
CA ILE A 46 5.97 -2.74 4.43
C ILE A 46 6.23 -1.26 4.74
N TYR A 47 7.38 -0.99 5.34
CA TYR A 47 7.80 0.34 5.70
C TYR A 47 8.85 0.84 4.71
N TYR A 48 8.53 1.93 4.03
CA TYR A 48 9.40 2.58 3.03
C TYR A 48 9.87 3.98 3.44
N GLY A 49 9.93 4.22 4.76
CA GLY A 49 10.52 5.45 5.29
C GLY A 49 12.05 5.47 5.20
N GLU A 50 12.61 6.67 5.10
CA GLU A 50 14.07 6.88 5.06
C GLU A 50 14.74 6.63 6.43
N LYS A 51 14.01 6.84 7.53
CA LYS A 51 14.51 6.60 8.89
C LYS A 51 14.23 5.16 9.30
N PRO A 52 14.96 4.59 10.29
CA PRO A 52 14.58 3.32 10.89
C PRO A 52 13.17 3.39 11.44
N TRP A 53 12.47 2.26 11.41
CA TRP A 53 11.24 2.14 12.17
C TRP A 53 11.59 2.25 13.67
N ASP A 54 10.91 3.15 14.37
CA ASP A 54 11.07 3.40 15.81
C ASP A 54 9.79 3.14 16.62
N GLY A 55 8.72 2.71 15.95
CA GLY A 55 7.44 2.40 16.57
C GLY A 55 7.37 0.98 17.13
N ALA A 56 6.35 0.72 17.92
CA ALA A 56 6.06 -0.62 18.42
C ALA A 56 5.70 -1.58 17.26
N VAL A 57 6.09 -2.84 17.39
CA VAL A 57 5.78 -3.92 16.44
C VAL A 57 4.77 -4.92 17.00
N SER A 58 4.23 -4.64 18.17
CA SER A 58 3.19 -5.45 18.79
C SER A 58 2.19 -4.58 19.57
N LEU A 59 1.03 -5.14 19.84
CA LEU A 59 -0.01 -4.48 20.62
C LEU A 59 0.48 -4.22 22.06
N HIS A 60 1.19 -5.18 22.67
CA HIS A 60 1.76 -4.99 24.01
C HIS A 60 2.72 -3.80 24.07
N GLY A 61 3.52 -3.60 23.01
CA GLY A 61 4.42 -2.44 22.92
C GLY A 61 3.72 -1.08 22.83
N MET A 62 2.43 -1.06 22.54
CA MET A 62 1.59 0.15 22.45
C MET A 62 0.72 0.37 23.68
N LEU A 63 0.56 -0.64 24.54
CA LEU A 63 -0.33 -0.60 25.69
C LEU A 63 0.46 -0.38 26.98
N ASN A 64 -0.15 0.33 27.92
CA ASN A 64 0.35 0.40 29.30
C ASN A 64 -0.31 -0.73 30.11
N ILE A 65 0.32 -1.91 30.14
CA ILE A 65 -0.22 -3.10 30.78
C ILE A 65 0.43 -3.26 32.16
N PRO A 66 -0.35 -3.22 33.27
CA PRO A 66 0.17 -3.57 34.57
C PRO A 66 0.73 -5.00 34.55
N LYS A 67 1.88 -5.22 35.17
CA LYS A 67 2.59 -6.52 35.18
C LYS A 67 1.69 -7.71 35.59
N ALA A 68 0.80 -7.51 36.54
CA ALA A 68 -0.15 -8.52 36.98
C ALA A 68 -1.22 -8.88 35.93
N MET A 69 -1.41 -8.05 34.92
CA MET A 69 -2.41 -8.23 33.85
C MET A 69 -1.81 -8.73 32.54
N GLU A 70 -0.50 -8.77 32.42
CA GLU A 70 0.21 -9.09 31.18
C GLU A 70 -0.19 -10.43 30.57
N THR A 71 -0.41 -11.45 31.41
CA THR A 71 -0.84 -12.79 30.99
C THR A 71 -2.28 -12.86 30.50
N PHE A 72 -3.11 -11.88 30.80
CA PHE A 72 -4.52 -11.81 30.40
C PHE A 72 -4.75 -10.99 29.14
N VAL A 73 -3.76 -10.22 28.71
CA VAL A 73 -3.84 -9.39 27.50
C VAL A 73 -3.17 -10.13 26.36
N ASN A 74 -3.95 -10.46 25.32
CA ASN A 74 -3.39 -11.08 24.12
C ASN A 74 -2.52 -10.08 23.34
N ASP A 75 -1.34 -10.54 22.92
CA ASP A 75 -0.47 -9.75 22.06
C ASP A 75 -0.77 -10.00 20.56
N TYR A 76 -0.67 -8.95 19.78
CA TYR A 76 -0.76 -8.98 18.33
C TYR A 76 0.51 -8.39 17.75
N LYS A 77 1.26 -9.20 17.01
CA LYS A 77 2.51 -8.79 16.35
C LYS A 77 2.27 -8.47 14.89
N ILE A 78 2.94 -7.44 14.41
CA ILE A 78 3.10 -7.19 12.98
C ILE A 78 4.43 -7.77 12.49
N HIS A 79 4.45 -8.23 11.24
CA HIS A 79 5.68 -8.58 10.54
C HIS A 79 6.16 -7.36 9.79
N LEU A 80 7.11 -6.64 10.39
CA LEU A 80 7.66 -5.42 9.80
C LEU A 80 8.73 -5.78 8.76
N VAL A 81 8.55 -5.24 7.56
CA VAL A 81 9.52 -5.31 6.46
C VAL A 81 9.97 -3.89 6.16
N GLU A 82 11.23 -3.57 6.48
CA GLU A 82 11.85 -2.30 6.10
C GLU A 82 12.38 -2.40 4.67
N ALA A 83 11.73 -1.73 3.71
CA ALA A 83 12.08 -1.81 2.29
C ALA A 83 13.50 -1.31 1.96
N GLY A 84 14.05 -0.43 2.79
CA GLY A 84 15.44 0.04 2.68
C GLY A 84 16.50 -0.97 3.20
N LYS A 85 16.09 -2.14 3.67
CA LYS A 85 16.96 -3.24 4.13
C LYS A 85 16.40 -4.55 3.60
N ASN A 86 16.68 -4.83 2.33
CA ASN A 86 16.14 -6.02 1.67
C ASN A 86 16.91 -7.28 2.10
N ASN A 87 16.36 -7.99 3.07
CA ASN A 87 16.85 -9.31 3.51
C ASN A 87 15.79 -10.42 3.24
N LEU A 88 14.85 -10.17 2.37
CA LEU A 88 13.76 -11.09 2.04
C LEU A 88 14.22 -12.13 1.01
N VAL A 89 13.83 -13.39 1.25
CA VAL A 89 13.91 -14.43 0.22
C VAL A 89 12.64 -14.38 -0.62
N LEU A 90 12.72 -13.80 -1.80
CA LEU A 90 11.59 -13.60 -2.70
C LEU A 90 11.70 -14.56 -3.90
N HIS A 91 10.59 -15.20 -4.24
CA HIS A 91 10.54 -16.17 -5.35
C HIS A 91 9.96 -15.59 -6.65
N ASN A 92 9.26 -14.46 -6.55
CA ASN A 92 8.71 -13.77 -7.73
C ASN A 92 9.67 -12.67 -8.18
N VAL A 93 10.03 -12.65 -9.47
CA VAL A 93 11.00 -11.71 -10.03
C VAL A 93 10.56 -10.26 -9.87
N ASN A 94 9.28 -9.95 -10.06
CA ASN A 94 8.78 -8.58 -9.91
C ASN A 94 8.87 -8.10 -8.45
N ASN A 95 8.65 -8.99 -7.49
CA ASN A 95 8.84 -8.66 -6.07
C ASN A 95 10.34 -8.46 -5.74
N GLN A 96 11.23 -9.27 -6.33
CA GLN A 96 12.68 -9.08 -6.18
C GLN A 96 13.10 -7.72 -6.72
N ASP A 97 12.67 -7.38 -7.93
CA ASP A 97 12.99 -6.11 -8.56
C ASP A 97 12.42 -4.93 -7.76
N LEU A 98 11.18 -5.03 -7.28
CA LEU A 98 10.55 -4.02 -6.43
C LEU A 98 11.39 -3.74 -5.18
N PHE A 99 11.73 -4.78 -4.42
CA PHE A 99 12.46 -4.59 -3.17
C PHE A 99 13.92 -4.19 -3.40
N ASN A 100 14.57 -4.66 -4.47
CA ASN A 100 15.92 -4.23 -4.84
C ASN A 100 15.95 -2.75 -5.22
N LEU A 101 14.98 -2.28 -6.00
CA LEU A 101 14.87 -0.86 -6.35
C LEU A 101 14.59 -0.01 -5.11
N LEU A 102 13.68 -0.43 -4.24
CA LEU A 102 13.41 0.28 -2.99
C LEU A 102 14.64 0.31 -2.09
N GLU A 103 15.40 -0.78 -1.99
CA GLU A 103 16.67 -0.80 -1.25
C GLU A 103 17.70 0.17 -1.81
N ILE A 104 17.90 0.18 -3.13
CA ILE A 104 18.81 1.13 -3.79
C ILE A 104 18.45 2.57 -3.43
N LEU A 105 17.16 2.92 -3.52
CA LEU A 105 16.67 4.27 -3.34
C LEU A 105 16.59 4.71 -1.87
N LEU A 106 16.20 3.80 -0.97
CA LEU A 106 15.99 4.07 0.45
C LEU A 106 17.18 3.73 1.33
N SER A 107 18.19 3.02 0.79
CA SER A 107 19.37 2.63 1.58
C SER A 107 20.05 3.84 2.20
N ARG A 108 20.52 3.70 3.44
CA ARG A 108 21.21 4.75 4.20
C ARG A 108 22.71 4.77 3.95
N SER A 109 23.25 3.72 3.37
CA SER A 109 24.67 3.57 3.07
C SER A 109 24.99 4.31 1.78
N GLY A 110 25.57 5.50 1.91
CA GLY A 110 26.15 6.23 0.80
C GLY A 110 25.61 7.65 0.61
N ARG A 111 26.38 8.45 -0.14
CA ARG A 111 25.99 9.78 -0.61
C ARG A 111 24.68 9.68 -1.37
N THR A 112 23.84 10.68 -1.23
CA THR A 112 22.56 10.83 -1.97
C THR A 112 22.81 10.84 -3.48
N ASP A 113 24.03 11.28 -3.88
CA ASP A 113 24.49 11.30 -5.25
C ASP A 113 24.76 9.87 -5.74
N GLY A 114 24.06 9.47 -6.79
CA GLY A 114 24.27 8.18 -7.48
C GLY A 114 23.23 7.09 -7.18
N LYS A 115 22.26 7.29 -6.27
CA LYS A 115 21.20 6.30 -6.04
C LYS A 115 20.25 6.19 -7.23
N LYS A 116 19.95 7.33 -7.84
CA LYS A 116 19.08 7.42 -9.01
C LYS A 116 19.74 6.75 -10.20
N GLU A 117 21.01 7.03 -10.46
CA GLU A 117 21.78 6.40 -11.52
C GLU A 117 21.87 4.89 -11.31
N LYS A 118 22.10 4.42 -10.10
CA LYS A 118 22.09 2.98 -9.77
C LYS A 118 20.71 2.35 -10.01
N ALA A 119 19.64 3.04 -9.68
CA ALA A 119 18.29 2.55 -9.94
C ALA A 119 17.99 2.46 -11.45
N ILE A 120 18.41 3.48 -12.22
CA ILE A 120 18.29 3.49 -13.70
C ILE A 120 19.12 2.35 -14.31
N ASP A 121 20.35 2.16 -13.88
CA ASP A 121 21.18 1.05 -14.34
C ASP A 121 20.55 -0.30 -13.99
N TYR A 122 20.00 -0.43 -12.79
CA TYR A 122 19.30 -1.65 -12.38
C TYR A 122 18.11 -1.94 -13.30
N THR A 123 17.22 -0.96 -13.54
CA THR A 123 16.04 -1.15 -14.38
C THR A 123 16.39 -1.57 -15.81
N ARG A 124 17.44 -0.98 -16.39
CA ARG A 124 17.92 -1.32 -17.75
C ARG A 124 18.54 -2.72 -17.80
N LYS A 125 19.40 -3.04 -16.85
CA LYS A 125 20.13 -4.31 -16.79
C LYS A 125 19.21 -5.51 -16.58
N HIS A 126 18.20 -5.36 -15.72
CA HIS A 126 17.27 -6.43 -15.35
C HIS A 126 15.97 -6.41 -16.18
N LYS A 127 15.80 -5.44 -17.09
CA LYS A 127 14.57 -5.27 -17.88
C LYS A 127 13.32 -5.31 -17.00
N VAL A 128 13.37 -4.53 -15.93
CA VAL A 128 12.33 -4.51 -14.89
C VAL A 128 10.96 -4.19 -15.48
N ASP A 129 9.94 -4.91 -15.02
CA ASP A 129 8.55 -4.70 -15.43
C ASP A 129 8.09 -3.27 -15.13
N LYS A 130 7.34 -2.69 -16.07
CA LYS A 130 6.84 -1.30 -15.97
C LYS A 130 5.98 -1.07 -14.74
N ALA A 131 5.14 -2.06 -14.37
CA ALA A 131 4.31 -1.96 -13.17
C ALA A 131 5.14 -1.87 -11.90
N VAL A 132 6.28 -2.56 -11.84
CA VAL A 132 7.25 -2.45 -10.73
C VAL A 132 7.85 -1.04 -10.67
N ILE A 133 8.31 -0.53 -11.82
CA ILE A 133 8.90 0.82 -11.90
C ILE A 133 7.89 1.89 -11.46
N MET A 134 6.63 1.76 -11.90
CA MET A 134 5.54 2.67 -11.49
C MET A 134 5.27 2.60 -9.99
N THR A 135 5.25 1.39 -9.44
CA THR A 135 5.05 1.20 -7.99
C THR A 135 6.16 1.87 -7.19
N VAL A 136 7.42 1.72 -7.63
CA VAL A 136 8.58 2.37 -7.00
C VAL A 136 8.47 3.89 -7.09
N ALA A 137 8.20 4.44 -8.27
CA ALA A 137 8.06 5.89 -8.47
C ALA A 137 6.93 6.47 -7.59
N GLY A 138 5.80 5.77 -7.50
CA GLY A 138 4.69 6.15 -6.63
C GLY A 138 5.03 6.15 -5.15
N THR A 139 5.79 5.15 -4.67
CA THR A 139 6.20 5.09 -3.26
C THR A 139 7.21 6.18 -2.90
N MET A 140 7.95 6.70 -3.86
CA MET A 140 8.95 7.75 -3.65
C MET A 140 8.37 9.18 -3.59
N ASN A 141 7.03 9.34 -3.67
CA ASN A 141 6.33 10.62 -3.46
C ASN A 141 6.85 11.75 -4.35
N GLY A 142 7.09 11.48 -5.63
CA GLY A 142 7.56 12.47 -6.60
C GLY A 142 9.06 12.83 -6.48
N LYS A 143 9.83 12.16 -5.61
CA LYS A 143 11.30 12.33 -5.54
C LYS A 143 12.02 11.75 -6.76
N ILE A 144 11.34 10.82 -7.45
CA ILE A 144 11.85 10.15 -8.65
C ILE A 144 10.72 10.09 -9.66
N ASP A 145 10.98 10.59 -10.87
CA ASP A 145 10.05 10.48 -11.97
C ASP A 145 10.14 9.09 -12.61
N TYR A 146 9.00 8.51 -12.94
CA TYR A 146 8.92 7.25 -13.67
C TYR A 146 9.69 7.31 -14.99
N ASN A 147 9.55 8.41 -15.75
CA ASN A 147 10.24 8.63 -17.02
C ASN A 147 11.77 8.58 -16.89
N GLU A 148 12.30 8.96 -15.74
CA GLU A 148 13.74 8.92 -15.47
C GLU A 148 14.22 7.48 -15.28
N LEU A 149 13.37 6.58 -14.76
CA LEU A 149 13.74 5.18 -14.51
C LEU A 149 13.66 4.29 -15.76
N ILE A 150 12.81 4.61 -16.74
CA ILE A 150 12.63 3.78 -17.96
C ILE A 150 13.52 4.16 -19.14
N GLY A 151 14.08 5.37 -19.15
CA GLY A 151 14.88 5.86 -20.28
C GLY A 151 14.06 6.28 -21.51
N GLU A 152 14.74 6.94 -22.47
CA GLU A 152 14.08 7.69 -23.56
C GLU A 152 13.33 6.89 -24.64
N GLY A 153 13.51 5.59 -24.70
CA GLY A 153 12.99 4.74 -25.80
C GLY A 153 11.52 4.32 -25.71
N GLU A 154 10.83 4.54 -24.58
CA GLU A 154 9.50 3.98 -24.33
C GLU A 154 8.42 5.00 -23.95
N LYS A 155 8.60 6.24 -24.33
CA LYS A 155 7.74 7.38 -23.95
C LYS A 155 6.26 7.27 -24.36
N GLY A 156 5.90 6.43 -25.33
CA GLY A 156 4.53 6.37 -25.86
C GLY A 156 3.52 5.62 -24.98
N MET A 157 3.96 4.65 -24.17
CA MET A 157 3.06 3.86 -23.31
C MET A 157 2.92 4.47 -21.89
N VAL A 158 3.81 5.38 -21.57
CA VAL A 158 3.88 6.11 -20.29
C VAL A 158 2.67 7.01 -20.09
N SER A 159 2.14 7.60 -21.18
CA SER A 159 1.07 8.59 -21.06
C SER A 159 -0.23 8.01 -20.48
N VAL A 160 -0.60 6.79 -20.83
CA VAL A 160 -1.86 6.17 -20.35
C VAL A 160 -1.76 5.78 -18.87
N PHE A 161 -0.65 5.23 -18.43
CA PHE A 161 -0.47 4.85 -17.01
C PHE A 161 -0.24 6.05 -16.11
N GLN A 162 0.54 7.04 -16.57
CA GLN A 162 0.71 8.31 -15.87
C GLN A 162 -0.64 9.03 -15.74
N GLU A 163 -1.47 8.97 -16.76
CA GLU A 163 -2.80 9.53 -16.75
C GLU A 163 -3.70 8.83 -15.73
N THR A 164 -3.74 7.50 -15.71
CA THR A 164 -4.50 6.71 -14.71
C THR A 164 -4.01 6.96 -13.28
N TRP A 165 -2.70 7.07 -13.08
CA TRP A 165 -2.12 7.42 -11.77
C TRP A 165 -2.52 8.83 -11.35
N ASN A 166 -2.33 9.80 -12.24
CA ASN A 166 -2.69 11.19 -11.98
C ASN A 166 -4.19 11.36 -11.72
N GLU A 167 -5.06 10.57 -12.38
CA GLU A 167 -6.50 10.55 -12.10
C GLU A 167 -6.80 10.06 -10.66
N GLY A 168 -6.14 9.00 -10.21
CA GLY A 168 -6.30 8.49 -8.85
C GLY A 168 -5.81 9.48 -7.78
N GLU A 169 -4.65 10.09 -8.00
CA GLU A 169 -4.10 11.10 -7.09
C GLU A 169 -4.92 12.41 -7.13
N ALA A 170 -5.38 12.82 -8.32
CA ALA A 170 -6.29 13.95 -8.47
C ALA A 170 -7.57 13.77 -7.69
N LYS A 171 -8.17 12.57 -7.75
CA LYS A 171 -9.36 12.22 -6.97
C LYS A 171 -9.12 12.42 -5.48
N GLY A 172 -8.03 11.89 -4.94
CA GLY A 172 -7.67 12.06 -3.51
C GLY A 172 -7.47 13.53 -3.11
N ILE A 173 -6.82 14.35 -3.96
CA ILE A 173 -6.62 15.76 -3.71
C ILE A 173 -7.95 16.52 -3.70
N ILE A 174 -8.87 16.18 -4.62
CA ILE A 174 -10.19 16.82 -4.72
C ILE A 174 -11.06 16.42 -3.52
N GLU A 175 -11.12 15.15 -3.16
CA GLU A 175 -11.86 14.67 -1.99
C GLU A 175 -11.40 15.38 -0.71
N MET A 176 -10.10 15.37 -0.47
CA MET A 176 -9.51 16.06 0.68
C MET A 176 -9.79 17.57 0.64
N GLY A 177 -9.70 18.20 -0.54
CA GLY A 177 -10.02 19.62 -0.71
C GLY A 177 -11.47 19.94 -0.35
N ASN A 178 -12.40 19.10 -0.79
CA ASN A 178 -13.83 19.25 -0.48
C ASN A 178 -14.10 19.03 1.00
N ASP A 179 -13.50 18.01 1.63
CA ASP A 179 -13.64 17.69 3.06
C ASP A 179 -13.15 18.86 3.95
N PHE A 180 -12.10 19.56 3.52
CA PHE A 180 -11.57 20.74 4.22
C PHE A 180 -12.23 22.05 3.80
N GLY A 181 -13.25 22.02 2.92
CA GLY A 181 -13.97 23.22 2.48
C GLY A 181 -13.10 24.21 1.69
N LEU A 182 -12.10 23.73 0.93
CA LEU A 182 -11.25 24.56 0.11
C LEU A 182 -12.02 25.12 -1.09
N SER A 183 -11.62 26.33 -1.53
CA SER A 183 -12.15 26.89 -2.76
C SER A 183 -11.73 26.06 -4.00
N GLU A 184 -12.50 26.17 -5.08
CA GLU A 184 -12.17 25.52 -6.34
C GLU A 184 -10.78 25.96 -6.85
N GLU A 185 -10.45 27.23 -6.69
CA GLU A 185 -9.17 27.80 -7.08
C GLU A 185 -8.01 27.16 -6.28
N ASP A 186 -8.19 26.94 -4.96
CA ASP A 186 -7.19 26.29 -4.11
C ASP A 186 -7.01 24.82 -4.48
N ILE A 187 -8.09 24.12 -4.81
CA ILE A 187 -8.04 22.73 -5.29
C ILE A 187 -7.28 22.65 -6.61
N LEU A 188 -7.59 23.52 -7.57
CA LEU A 188 -6.89 23.58 -8.85
C LEU A 188 -5.40 23.90 -8.68
N ALA A 189 -5.07 24.87 -7.85
CA ALA A 189 -3.67 25.20 -7.54
C ALA A 189 -2.91 24.01 -6.91
N ARG A 190 -3.56 23.26 -6.04
CA ARG A 190 -2.97 22.04 -5.45
C ARG A 190 -2.78 20.93 -6.48
N LEU A 191 -3.76 20.72 -7.38
CA LEU A 191 -3.64 19.77 -8.48
C LEU A 191 -2.46 20.12 -9.38
N GLN A 192 -2.35 21.37 -9.82
CA GLN A 192 -1.23 21.83 -10.63
C GLN A 192 0.12 21.58 -9.95
N LYS A 193 0.23 21.97 -8.68
CA LYS A 193 1.48 21.86 -7.92
C LYS A 193 1.86 20.41 -7.63
N LYS A 194 0.90 19.55 -7.26
CA LYS A 194 1.16 18.18 -6.86
C LYS A 194 1.40 17.24 -8.04
N LEU A 195 0.58 17.38 -9.08
CA LEU A 195 0.64 16.51 -10.27
C LEU A 195 1.53 17.09 -11.37
N ASN A 196 2.08 18.29 -11.18
CA ASN A 196 2.86 19.01 -12.19
C ASN A 196 2.15 19.11 -13.54
N VAL A 197 0.87 19.47 -13.52
CA VAL A 197 0.00 19.57 -14.70
C VAL A 197 -0.39 21.02 -15.00
N SER A 198 -0.83 21.27 -16.25
CA SER A 198 -1.37 22.58 -16.62
C SER A 198 -2.71 22.85 -15.92
N LEU A 199 -3.10 24.14 -15.85
CA LEU A 199 -4.42 24.53 -15.33
C LEU A 199 -5.56 23.81 -16.06
N GLN A 200 -5.46 23.73 -17.40
CA GLN A 200 -6.45 23.03 -18.22
C GLN A 200 -6.60 21.56 -17.80
N LYS A 201 -5.49 20.86 -17.59
CA LYS A 201 -5.51 19.45 -17.17
C LYS A 201 -6.05 19.29 -15.74
N ALA A 202 -5.75 20.21 -14.84
CA ALA A 202 -6.32 20.24 -13.49
C ALA A 202 -7.85 20.42 -13.52
N GLN A 203 -8.34 21.29 -14.41
CA GLN A 203 -9.78 21.48 -14.62
C GLN A 203 -10.46 20.23 -15.20
N GLU A 204 -9.80 19.52 -16.12
CA GLU A 204 -10.30 18.24 -16.64
C GLU A 204 -10.49 17.20 -15.52
N TYR A 205 -9.52 17.06 -14.61
CA TYR A 205 -9.64 16.16 -13.46
C TYR A 205 -10.79 16.55 -12.52
N LEU A 206 -10.94 17.82 -12.22
CA LEU A 206 -12.02 18.31 -11.37
C LEU A 206 -13.40 18.07 -12.00
N TYR A 207 -13.52 18.31 -13.31
CA TYR A 207 -14.74 18.05 -14.06
C TYR A 207 -15.09 16.55 -14.11
N ALA A 208 -14.10 15.69 -14.39
CA ALA A 208 -14.28 14.25 -14.42
C ALA A 208 -14.74 13.71 -13.04
N TYR A 209 -14.15 14.20 -11.96
CA TYR A 209 -14.55 13.85 -10.60
C TYR A 209 -16.01 14.22 -10.30
N ARG A 210 -16.43 15.45 -10.65
CA ARG A 210 -17.82 15.92 -10.46
C ARG A 210 -18.82 15.08 -11.24
N LYS A 211 -18.47 14.71 -12.47
CA LYS A 211 -19.34 13.87 -13.31
C LYS A 211 -19.51 12.44 -12.76
N GLN A 212 -18.53 11.90 -12.06
CA GLN A 212 -18.61 10.57 -11.45
C GLN A 212 -19.41 10.55 -10.13
N ASN A 213 -19.54 11.72 -9.48
CA ASN A 213 -20.17 11.86 -8.16
C ASN A 213 -21.47 12.68 -8.19
N ALA A 214 -21.97 13.02 -9.36
CA ALA A 214 -23.27 13.64 -9.62
C ALA A 214 -24.32 12.60 -10.01
#